data_9c6081d3f944371708d8b4f5834cf501
#
_entry.id   9c6081d3f944371708d8b4f5834cf501
#
_cell.length_a   1.000
_cell.length_b   1.000
_cell.length_c   1.000
_cell.angle_alpha   90.00
_cell.angle_beta   90.00
_cell.angle_gamma   90.00
#
_symmetry.space_group_name_H-M   'P 1'
#
loop_
_entity.id
_entity.type
_entity.pdbx_description
1 polymer ?
#
loop_
_entity_poly.entity_id
_entity_poly.type
_entity_poly.pdbx_seq_one_letter_code
_entity_poly.pdbx_strand_id
1 'polypeptide(L)'
;LIRGQHDEASYAVPASFVFDEDLTQLIPVLHGAKQSQYPYPPEQVLRLTGDVTTGASFTFLGLPGSAVRTVGGWRSNFASASRDALAAKLAPKRDESLRTLALPSGRHFSLPVTISGDDLGIQAWFRGPLGDYQPVDLGHAPGGRTTVLHARLPFPHSTLARFQFYLPGNLHGAANGGIGIQPSAKGVISFGKPSVNGKPVVNAFSTWTGTGGVSGRADRVGYLITPDRTGVYRPVQPTDNTPLPVLATPAVAAEANAQHILPLQIEGDQIAARIVGVVKRFPSANGDAVIADRQTASTLLDIVSPGLGLTDELWLNAPETDASLFAKPPFTQMTVQSRAATLATLQSDPLARGALVTLAGTAIVALVLALLGLLLSAVGEVRDERGDLFDLEAQGASPATMRAQLRLRALLVALFGIAGGVALGAILSSLVISLVDVTATAAQPQPPLALVLDWPVLGIAAFAYVVAAAMLVGFATRLRGRAPQRAAEAAT
;
A
#
# COMPACT_ATOMS: atom_id res chain seq x y z
N LEU A 1 -13.64 -17.61 3.74
CA LEU A 1 -12.22 -17.94 3.91
C LEU A 1 -11.46 -17.85 2.58
N ILE A 2 -11.82 -18.60 1.53
CA ILE A 2 -11.11 -18.58 0.22
C ILE A 2 -11.03 -17.16 -0.35
N ARG A 3 -12.15 -16.42 -0.35
CA ARG A 3 -12.17 -15.02 -0.80
C ARG A 3 -11.32 -14.11 0.09
N GLY A 4 -11.30 -14.38 1.41
CA GLY A 4 -10.43 -13.67 2.35
C GLY A 4 -8.95 -13.85 2.03
N GLN A 5 -8.51 -15.07 1.69
CA GLN A 5 -7.13 -15.35 1.29
C GLN A 5 -6.75 -14.65 -0.03
N HIS A 6 -7.65 -14.59 -1.00
CA HIS A 6 -7.45 -13.81 -2.22
C HIS A 6 -7.33 -12.31 -1.95
N ASP A 7 -8.20 -11.79 -1.09
CA ASP A 7 -8.17 -10.39 -0.69
C ASP A 7 -6.89 -10.05 0.07
N GLU A 8 -6.45 -10.93 0.98
CA GLU A 8 -5.21 -10.80 1.75
C GLU A 8 -3.98 -10.83 0.85
N ALA A 9 -3.88 -11.81 -0.06
CA ALA A 9 -2.79 -11.88 -1.03
C ALA A 9 -2.74 -10.64 -1.93
N SER A 10 -3.90 -10.15 -2.39
CA SER A 10 -3.99 -8.95 -3.22
C SER A 10 -3.73 -7.66 -2.45
N TYR A 11 -4.01 -7.63 -1.15
CA TYR A 11 -3.72 -6.51 -0.27
C TYR A 11 -2.22 -6.44 0.06
N ALA A 12 -1.60 -7.58 0.37
CA ALA A 12 -0.17 -7.68 0.68
C ALA A 12 0.69 -7.40 -0.57
N VAL A 13 0.30 -7.96 -1.72
CA VAL A 13 1.02 -7.82 -3.00
C VAL A 13 0.12 -7.11 -4.01
N PRO A 14 0.19 -5.78 -4.09
CA PRO A 14 -0.78 -4.94 -4.82
C PRO A 14 -0.68 -5.04 -6.35
N ALA A 15 0.41 -5.59 -6.88
CA ALA A 15 0.62 -5.93 -8.29
C ALA A 15 0.74 -7.45 -8.46
N SER A 16 0.89 -7.97 -9.67
CA SER A 16 1.17 -9.40 -9.87
C SER A 16 2.52 -9.77 -9.27
N PHE A 17 3.51 -8.89 -9.45
CA PHE A 17 4.84 -8.99 -8.88
C PHE A 17 5.25 -7.67 -8.25
N VAL A 18 5.88 -7.75 -7.08
CA VAL A 18 6.54 -6.64 -6.39
C VAL A 18 8.01 -7.00 -6.27
N PHE A 19 8.85 -6.11 -6.73
CA PHE A 19 10.31 -6.22 -6.62
C PHE A 19 10.77 -5.20 -5.62
N ASP A 20 11.52 -5.64 -4.63
CA ASP A 20 12.11 -4.82 -3.59
C ASP A 20 13.63 -4.92 -3.68
N GLU A 21 14.30 -3.79 -3.59
CA GLU A 21 15.75 -3.71 -3.61
C GLU A 21 16.28 -3.97 -2.20
N ASP A 22 16.69 -5.20 -1.94
CA ASP A 22 17.13 -5.69 -0.63
C ASP A 22 18.49 -5.11 -0.19
N LEU A 23 19.15 -4.40 -1.09
CA LEU A 23 20.43 -3.76 -0.85
C LEU A 23 20.22 -2.29 -0.52
N THR A 24 20.40 -1.94 0.74
CA THR A 24 20.67 -0.56 1.21
C THR A 24 21.86 0.10 0.49
N GLN A 25 22.49 -0.59 -0.44
CA GLN A 25 23.59 -0.17 -1.27
C GLN A 25 23.19 -0.04 -2.75
N LEU A 26 22.39 1.00 -3.09
CA LEU A 26 23.00 2.15 -3.69
C LEU A 26 23.20 2.20 -5.20
N ILE A 27 22.85 1.21 -5.96
CA ILE A 27 22.67 1.41 -7.38
C ILE A 27 21.28 0.91 -7.67
N PRO A 28 20.34 1.81 -8.04
CA PRO A 28 19.06 1.35 -8.50
C PRO A 28 19.31 0.41 -9.69
N VAL A 29 19.34 -0.87 -9.44
CA VAL A 29 19.48 -1.93 -10.47
C VAL A 29 18.47 -1.67 -11.59
N LEU A 30 17.37 -1.05 -11.21
CA LEU A 30 16.26 -0.64 -12.06
C LEU A 30 16.57 0.53 -13.00
N HIS A 31 17.45 1.46 -12.61
CA HIS A 31 17.87 2.54 -13.49
C HIS A 31 18.85 2.07 -14.55
N GLY A 32 19.60 0.99 -14.28
CA GLY A 32 20.50 0.37 -15.24
C GLY A 32 19.80 -0.51 -16.27
N ALA A 33 18.62 -1.05 -15.93
CA ALA A 33 17.82 -1.81 -16.86
C ALA A 33 17.02 -0.85 -17.76
N LYS A 34 17.39 -0.78 -19.02
CA LYS A 34 16.67 0.01 -20.01
C LYS A 34 15.19 -0.41 -20.00
N GLN A 35 14.30 0.53 -19.77
CA GLN A 35 12.85 0.33 -19.70
C GLN A 35 12.28 -0.44 -20.92
N SER A 36 12.99 -0.40 -22.06
CA SER A 36 12.68 -1.15 -23.28
C SER A 36 12.92 -2.67 -23.21
N GLN A 37 13.52 -3.18 -22.14
CA GLN A 37 13.76 -4.62 -21.97
C GLN A 37 12.61 -5.36 -21.29
N TYR A 38 11.64 -4.63 -20.75
CA TYR A 38 10.47 -5.21 -20.08
C TYR A 38 9.26 -5.19 -21.01
N PRO A 39 8.61 -6.34 -21.23
CA PRO A 39 7.37 -6.39 -22.00
C PRO A 39 6.21 -5.67 -21.32
N TYR A 40 6.33 -5.39 -20.02
CA TYR A 40 5.31 -4.73 -19.20
C TYR A 40 5.90 -3.47 -18.56
N PRO A 41 5.17 -2.33 -18.55
CA PRO A 41 5.63 -1.11 -17.92
C PRO A 41 5.65 -1.27 -16.38
N PRO A 42 6.83 -1.16 -15.74
CA PRO A 42 6.91 -1.19 -14.29
C PRO A 42 6.47 0.13 -13.69
N GLU A 43 5.70 0.05 -12.61
CA GLU A 43 5.35 1.20 -11.77
C GLU A 43 6.39 1.35 -10.67
N GLN A 44 7.13 2.43 -10.71
CA GLN A 44 8.11 2.75 -9.69
C GLN A 44 7.43 3.26 -8.44
N VAL A 45 7.78 2.71 -7.29
CA VAL A 45 7.20 3.03 -5.99
C VAL A 45 8.31 3.43 -5.02
N LEU A 46 8.03 4.44 -4.22
CA LEU A 46 8.87 4.86 -3.12
C LEU A 46 8.18 4.45 -1.82
N ARG A 47 8.85 3.65 -0.99
CA ARG A 47 8.34 3.19 0.30
C ARG A 47 9.28 3.62 1.41
N LEU A 48 8.79 4.42 2.34
CA LEU A 48 9.55 4.90 3.50
C LEU A 48 8.71 4.76 4.76
N THR A 49 9.36 4.87 5.89
CA THR A 49 8.69 4.97 7.19
C THR A 49 8.67 6.42 7.64
N GLY A 50 7.58 6.84 8.24
CA GLY A 50 7.47 8.17 8.80
C GLY A 50 6.68 8.18 10.09
N ASP A 51 6.80 9.28 10.82
CA ASP A 51 6.11 9.53 12.08
C ASP A 51 5.37 10.87 12.04
N VAL A 52 4.24 10.93 12.72
CA VAL A 52 3.58 12.20 13.02
C VAL A 52 4.12 12.77 14.35
N THR A 53 3.83 14.02 14.63
CA THR A 53 4.34 14.74 15.81
C THR A 53 4.02 14.04 17.14
N THR A 54 2.93 13.28 17.21
CA THR A 54 2.54 12.46 18.38
C THR A 54 3.35 11.17 18.53
N GLY A 55 4.21 10.85 17.57
CA GLY A 55 5.03 9.64 17.55
C GLY A 55 4.33 8.41 16.97
N ALA A 56 3.14 8.55 16.41
CA ALA A 56 2.49 7.45 15.68
C ALA A 56 3.18 7.25 14.32
N SER A 57 3.62 6.02 14.05
CA SER A 57 4.32 5.66 12.82
C SER A 57 3.32 5.38 11.68
N PHE A 58 3.74 5.68 10.46
CA PHE A 58 2.98 5.35 9.24
C PHE A 58 3.91 4.86 8.12
N THR A 59 3.33 4.13 7.19
CA THR A 59 4.00 3.80 5.92
C THR A 59 3.79 4.94 4.93
N PHE A 60 4.87 5.54 4.43
CA PHE A 60 4.82 6.51 3.34
C PHE A 60 4.96 5.81 2.00
N LEU A 61 4.04 6.08 1.07
CA LEU A 61 4.03 5.53 -0.28
C LEU A 61 4.00 6.65 -1.31
N GLY A 62 5.09 6.78 -2.08
CA GLY A 62 5.12 7.60 -3.28
C GLY A 62 4.72 6.76 -4.50
N LEU A 63 3.53 7.00 -5.05
CA LEU A 63 2.94 6.21 -6.13
C LEU A 63 2.66 7.06 -7.38
N PRO A 64 2.95 6.56 -8.59
CA PRO A 64 2.43 7.20 -9.79
C PRO A 64 0.90 7.06 -9.83
N GLY A 65 0.22 8.03 -10.44
CA GLY A 65 -1.24 8.02 -10.51
C GLY A 65 -1.82 6.79 -11.21
N SER A 66 -1.09 6.15 -12.13
CA SER A 66 -1.43 4.86 -12.74
C SER A 66 -1.50 3.74 -11.69
N ALA A 67 -0.52 3.64 -10.82
CA ALA A 67 -0.49 2.63 -9.76
C ALA A 67 -1.66 2.80 -8.77
N VAL A 68 -2.03 4.03 -8.41
CA VAL A 68 -3.21 4.28 -7.56
C VAL A 68 -4.51 3.78 -8.19
N ARG A 69 -4.65 3.91 -9.53
CA ARG A 69 -5.83 3.43 -10.26
C ARG A 69 -5.91 1.92 -10.37
N THR A 70 -4.77 1.26 -10.52
CA THR A 70 -4.66 -0.18 -10.81
C THR A 70 -4.32 -1.05 -9.60
N VAL A 71 -4.09 -0.44 -8.43
CA VAL A 71 -3.70 -1.15 -7.21
C VAL A 71 -4.64 -2.32 -6.92
N GLY A 72 -4.06 -3.51 -6.73
CA GLY A 72 -4.77 -4.71 -6.31
C GLY A 72 -5.23 -4.64 -4.86
N GLY A 73 -6.16 -5.51 -4.46
CA GLY A 73 -6.64 -5.58 -3.08
C GLY A 73 -7.49 -4.38 -2.62
N TRP A 74 -7.83 -3.46 -3.53
CA TRP A 74 -8.69 -2.32 -3.20
C TRP A 74 -10.13 -2.74 -2.97
N ARG A 75 -10.73 -2.27 -1.88
CA ARG A 75 -12.15 -2.44 -1.57
C ARG A 75 -12.88 -1.10 -1.59
N SER A 76 -14.15 -1.11 -1.99
CA SER A 76 -14.99 0.11 -2.07
C SER A 76 -15.18 0.83 -0.73
N ASN A 77 -15.03 0.12 0.40
CA ASN A 77 -15.15 0.67 1.74
C ASN A 77 -13.87 1.35 2.26
N PHE A 78 -12.75 1.32 1.50
CA PHE A 78 -11.50 1.95 1.90
C PHE A 78 -11.53 3.47 1.75
N ALA A 79 -12.31 3.99 0.81
CA ALA A 79 -12.51 5.43 0.65
C ALA A 79 -13.92 5.75 0.18
N SER A 80 -14.38 6.96 0.44
CA SER A 80 -15.66 7.48 -0.08
C SER A 80 -15.55 7.91 -1.55
N ALA A 81 -14.33 8.26 -2.02
CA ALA A 81 -14.06 8.66 -3.38
C ALA A 81 -13.56 7.48 -4.23
N SER A 82 -13.78 7.52 -5.54
CA SER A 82 -13.23 6.54 -6.47
C SER A 82 -11.71 6.65 -6.58
N ARG A 83 -11.04 5.56 -7.00
CA ARG A 83 -9.58 5.54 -7.23
C ARG A 83 -9.13 6.59 -8.23
N ASP A 84 -9.91 6.81 -9.29
CA ASP A 84 -9.61 7.85 -10.28
C ASP A 84 -9.66 9.27 -9.69
N ALA A 85 -10.65 9.54 -8.84
CA ALA A 85 -10.77 10.82 -8.14
C ALA A 85 -9.62 11.02 -7.14
N LEU A 86 -9.19 9.97 -6.44
CA LEU A 86 -8.05 10.01 -5.53
C LEU A 86 -6.74 10.25 -6.28
N ALA A 87 -6.49 9.51 -7.37
CA ALA A 87 -5.34 9.71 -8.23
C ALA A 87 -5.29 11.13 -8.83
N ALA A 88 -6.44 11.66 -9.26
CA ALA A 88 -6.53 13.03 -9.78
C ALA A 88 -6.21 14.10 -8.72
N LYS A 89 -6.56 13.87 -7.45
CA LYS A 89 -6.22 14.78 -6.34
C LYS A 89 -4.72 14.80 -6.01
N LEU A 90 -4.03 13.67 -6.20
CA LEU A 90 -2.59 13.56 -6.00
C LEU A 90 -1.80 14.10 -7.20
N ALA A 91 -2.36 14.05 -8.41
CA ALA A 91 -1.66 14.40 -9.62
C ALA A 91 -1.07 15.82 -9.55
N PRO A 92 0.22 15.98 -9.89
CA PRO A 92 0.86 17.30 -9.92
C PRO A 92 0.18 18.18 -10.97
N LYS A 93 -0.04 19.44 -10.62
CA LYS A 93 -0.66 20.44 -11.53
C LYS A 93 0.32 21.03 -12.53
N ARG A 94 1.61 20.81 -12.33
CA ARG A 94 2.72 21.33 -13.14
C ARG A 94 3.86 20.31 -13.13
N ASP A 95 4.87 20.52 -13.95
CA ASP A 95 6.11 19.74 -13.88
C ASP A 95 6.83 20.05 -12.56
N GLU A 96 6.88 19.07 -11.68
CA GLU A 96 7.53 19.11 -10.37
C GLU A 96 8.83 18.31 -10.33
N SER A 97 9.45 18.11 -11.51
CA SER A 97 10.75 17.46 -11.61
C SER A 97 11.85 18.25 -10.90
N LEU A 98 12.74 17.52 -10.27
CA LEU A 98 13.90 18.09 -9.58
C LEU A 98 14.78 18.90 -10.53
N ARG A 99 15.06 20.13 -10.19
CA ARG A 99 15.97 21.01 -10.93
C ARG A 99 17.38 20.89 -10.41
N THR A 100 18.30 20.64 -11.31
CA THR A 100 19.74 20.56 -11.04
C THR A 100 20.51 21.38 -12.07
N LEU A 101 21.75 21.74 -11.79
CA LEU A 101 22.60 22.39 -12.76
C LEU A 101 23.29 21.33 -13.63
N ALA A 102 22.97 21.33 -14.93
CA ALA A 102 23.63 20.47 -15.88
C ALA A 102 25.11 20.88 -16.05
N LEU A 103 26.02 19.90 -15.97
CA LEU A 103 27.44 20.08 -16.13
C LEU A 103 27.91 19.51 -17.48
N PRO A 104 28.92 20.11 -18.11
CA PRO A 104 29.59 19.48 -19.25
C PRO A 104 30.19 18.13 -18.86
N SER A 105 30.27 17.19 -19.81
CA SER A 105 30.91 15.91 -19.58
C SER A 105 32.38 16.09 -19.23
N GLY A 106 32.83 15.42 -18.18
CA GLY A 106 34.21 15.49 -17.71
C GLY A 106 34.39 14.97 -16.30
N ARG A 107 35.61 15.11 -15.76
CA ARG A 107 35.92 14.63 -14.42
C ARG A 107 36.56 15.67 -13.51
N HIS A 108 37.08 16.77 -14.04
CA HIS A 108 37.72 17.83 -13.26
C HIS A 108 36.80 19.01 -13.12
N PHE A 109 36.21 19.16 -11.95
CA PHE A 109 35.35 20.30 -11.59
C PHE A 109 36.19 21.35 -10.91
N SER A 110 35.95 22.62 -11.27
CA SER A 110 36.53 23.76 -10.59
C SER A 110 35.50 24.86 -10.35
N LEU A 111 35.59 25.49 -9.18
CA LEU A 111 34.65 26.52 -8.73
C LEU A 111 35.41 27.67 -8.09
N PRO A 112 35.51 28.81 -8.72
CA PRO A 112 36.01 30.04 -8.08
C PRO A 112 34.99 30.55 -7.04
N VAL A 113 35.46 30.82 -5.82
CA VAL A 113 34.65 31.43 -4.76
C VAL A 113 35.41 32.56 -4.10
N THR A 114 34.70 33.59 -3.70
CA THR A 114 35.23 34.71 -2.92
C THR A 114 34.48 34.81 -1.61
N ILE A 115 35.18 34.68 -0.51
CA ILE A 115 34.60 34.77 0.84
C ILE A 115 34.91 36.15 1.43
N SER A 116 33.89 36.82 1.94
CA SER A 116 34.01 37.99 2.80
C SER A 116 33.42 37.65 4.16
N GLY A 117 34.31 37.47 5.15
CA GLY A 117 33.94 36.98 6.49
C GLY A 117 34.82 35.81 6.93
N ASP A 118 34.23 34.90 7.70
CA ASP A 118 34.93 33.76 8.30
C ASP A 118 35.14 32.62 7.29
N ASP A 119 36.10 31.74 7.54
CA ASP A 119 36.37 30.55 6.74
C ASP A 119 35.15 29.64 6.67
N LEU A 120 34.95 29.03 5.51
CA LEU A 120 33.78 28.19 5.24
C LEU A 120 34.17 26.88 4.57
N GLY A 121 33.66 25.75 5.09
CA GLY A 121 33.73 24.44 4.43
C GLY A 121 32.61 24.27 3.44
N ILE A 122 32.90 23.71 2.25
CA ILE A 122 31.94 23.59 1.14
C ILE A 122 31.96 22.15 0.64
N GLN A 123 30.80 21.50 0.69
CA GLN A 123 30.53 20.20 0.10
C GLN A 123 29.56 20.37 -1.06
N ALA A 124 29.82 19.70 -2.17
CA ALA A 124 28.94 19.68 -3.36
C ALA A 124 28.26 18.31 -3.48
N TRP A 125 26.98 18.29 -3.76
CA TRP A 125 26.22 17.07 -4.04
C TRP A 125 26.01 16.94 -5.54
N PHE A 126 26.55 15.88 -6.11
CA PHE A 126 26.43 15.56 -7.52
C PHE A 126 25.43 14.43 -7.71
N ARG A 127 24.57 14.57 -8.71
CA ARG A 127 23.62 13.55 -9.12
C ARG A 127 24.09 12.90 -10.40
N GLY A 128 24.17 11.59 -10.42
CA GLY A 128 24.53 10.77 -11.56
C GLY A 128 23.38 10.59 -12.56
N PRO A 129 23.67 10.00 -13.73
CA PRO A 129 22.67 9.76 -14.77
C PRO A 129 21.60 8.73 -14.35
N LEU A 130 21.90 7.90 -13.36
CA LEU A 130 20.98 6.90 -12.80
C LEU A 130 20.11 7.48 -11.66
N GLY A 131 20.32 8.73 -11.29
CA GLY A 131 19.58 9.38 -10.22
C GLY A 131 20.28 9.32 -8.86
N ASP A 132 21.33 8.55 -8.73
CA ASP A 132 22.16 8.38 -7.54
C ASP A 132 22.87 9.68 -7.17
N TYR A 133 23.12 9.86 -5.87
CA TYR A 133 23.78 11.05 -5.34
C TYR A 133 25.11 10.71 -4.68
N GLN A 134 26.09 11.57 -4.90
CA GLN A 134 27.36 11.48 -4.20
C GLN A 134 27.83 12.84 -3.72
N PRO A 135 28.07 13.00 -2.40
CA PRO A 135 28.69 14.21 -1.86
C PRO A 135 30.19 14.20 -2.18
N VAL A 136 30.70 15.35 -2.52
CA VAL A 136 32.13 15.58 -2.75
C VAL A 136 32.56 16.79 -1.93
N ASP A 137 33.51 16.62 -1.04
CA ASP A 137 34.07 17.74 -0.30
C ASP A 137 34.97 18.57 -1.22
N LEU A 138 34.64 19.84 -1.37
CA LEU A 138 35.46 20.80 -2.13
C LEU A 138 36.56 21.43 -1.29
N GLY A 139 36.57 21.17 0.03
CA GLY A 139 37.49 21.70 0.98
C GLY A 139 37.07 23.04 1.59
N HIS A 140 38.05 23.77 2.09
CA HIS A 140 37.84 25.04 2.81
C HIS A 140 38.10 26.24 1.90
N ALA A 141 37.21 27.19 1.94
CA ALA A 141 37.39 28.51 1.34
C ALA A 141 37.72 29.52 2.46
N PRO A 142 38.96 30.05 2.49
CA PRO A 142 39.39 30.99 3.51
C PRO A 142 38.79 32.37 3.31
N GLY A 143 38.50 33.04 4.39
CA GLY A 143 37.97 34.40 4.42
C GLY A 143 38.91 35.45 3.83
N GLY A 144 38.33 36.50 3.28
CA GLY A 144 39.05 37.68 2.77
C GLY A 144 39.75 37.51 1.42
N ARG A 145 39.59 36.37 0.72
CA ARG A 145 40.26 36.11 -0.56
C ARG A 145 39.42 35.27 -1.53
N THR A 146 39.82 35.33 -2.80
CA THR A 146 39.30 34.48 -3.85
C THR A 146 40.11 33.17 -3.90
N THR A 147 39.42 32.03 -3.90
CA THR A 147 40.02 30.71 -4.00
C THR A 147 39.32 29.90 -5.09
N VAL A 148 40.04 29.08 -5.84
CA VAL A 148 39.44 28.13 -6.76
C VAL A 148 39.43 26.76 -6.12
N LEU A 149 38.26 26.27 -5.86
CA LEU A 149 38.03 24.92 -5.33
C LEU A 149 38.06 23.91 -6.46
N HIS A 150 38.65 22.76 -6.23
CA HIS A 150 38.81 21.70 -7.23
C HIS A 150 38.26 20.38 -6.70
N ALA A 151 37.60 19.61 -7.57
CA ALA A 151 37.14 18.28 -7.23
C ALA A 151 37.15 17.35 -8.45
N ARG A 152 37.20 16.06 -8.18
CA ARG A 152 36.96 15.04 -9.17
C ARG A 152 35.48 14.67 -9.14
N LEU A 153 34.80 14.81 -10.27
CA LEU A 153 33.39 14.42 -10.40
C LEU A 153 33.25 12.92 -10.23
N PRO A 154 32.26 12.47 -9.43
CA PRO A 154 32.01 11.03 -9.20
C PRO A 154 31.56 10.33 -10.48
N PHE A 155 30.78 11.02 -11.30
CA PHE A 155 30.22 10.49 -12.55
C PHE A 155 30.68 11.32 -13.76
N PRO A 156 30.93 10.69 -14.93
CA PRO A 156 31.30 11.42 -16.15
C PRO A 156 30.24 12.42 -16.65
N HIS A 157 28.97 12.09 -16.38
CA HIS A 157 27.79 12.92 -16.70
C HIS A 157 27.08 13.25 -15.39
N SER A 158 27.62 14.19 -14.65
CA SER A 158 27.05 14.66 -13.39
C SER A 158 26.17 15.89 -13.60
N THR A 159 25.16 16.03 -12.74
CA THR A 159 24.50 17.32 -12.51
C THR A 159 24.80 17.76 -11.08
N LEU A 160 24.91 19.07 -10.86
CA LEU A 160 25.10 19.63 -9.52
C LEU A 160 23.75 19.93 -8.89
N ALA A 161 23.45 19.25 -7.80
CA ALA A 161 22.16 19.36 -7.11
C ALA A 161 22.16 20.49 -6.07
N ARG A 162 23.19 20.56 -5.23
CA ARG A 162 23.30 21.58 -4.17
C ARG A 162 24.72 21.70 -3.66
N PHE A 163 25.01 22.83 -2.99
CA PHE A 163 26.09 22.95 -2.05
C PHE A 163 25.56 22.88 -0.62
N GLN A 164 26.34 22.29 0.24
CA GLN A 164 26.14 22.27 1.67
C GLN A 164 27.34 22.93 2.36
N PHE A 165 27.06 23.83 3.28
CA PHE A 165 28.10 24.57 4.02
C PHE A 165 28.22 24.03 5.41
N TYR A 166 29.45 23.90 5.88
CA TYR A 166 29.78 23.40 7.20
C TYR A 166 30.91 24.21 7.85
N LEU A 167 31.05 24.08 9.17
CA LEU A 167 32.14 24.70 9.92
C LEU A 167 33.43 23.96 9.66
N PRO A 168 34.54 24.65 9.28
CA PRO A 168 35.82 24.03 9.17
C PRO A 168 36.29 23.43 10.49
N GLY A 169 37.00 22.30 10.47
CA GLY A 169 37.42 21.57 11.67
C GLY A 169 38.36 22.36 12.62
N ASN A 170 39.05 23.35 12.07
CA ASN A 170 39.87 24.28 12.88
C ASN A 170 39.08 25.21 13.78
N LEU A 171 37.81 25.43 13.53
CA LEU A 171 36.90 26.19 14.42
C LEU A 171 36.35 25.33 15.57
N HIS A 172 36.55 24.03 15.54
CA HIS A 172 36.14 23.12 16.63
C HIS A 172 37.12 23.15 17.83
N GLY A 173 38.29 23.78 17.68
CA GLY A 173 39.35 23.81 18.69
C GLY A 173 39.21 24.81 19.83
N ALA A 174 38.18 25.65 19.86
CA ALA A 174 37.97 26.65 20.92
C ALA A 174 37.16 26.17 22.12
N ALA A 175 36.90 24.86 22.25
CA ALA A 175 36.16 24.29 23.39
C ALA A 175 37.13 23.96 24.56
N ASN A 176 38.00 24.86 24.94
CA ASN A 176 38.66 24.82 26.24
C ASN A 176 37.76 25.48 27.31
N GLY A 177 36.87 24.69 27.90
CA GLY A 177 36.38 24.89 29.28
C GLY A 177 35.62 26.17 29.64
N GLY A 178 35.26 27.04 28.70
CA GLY A 178 34.51 28.26 28.93
C GLY A 178 33.03 28.11 28.55
N ILE A 179 32.17 28.58 29.44
CA ILE A 179 30.72 28.59 29.21
C ILE A 179 30.39 29.29 27.87
N GLY A 180 30.05 28.53 26.84
CA GLY A 180 28.92 28.88 26.03
C GLY A 180 29.10 29.68 24.76
N ILE A 181 30.25 29.87 24.13
CA ILE A 181 30.29 30.40 22.76
C ILE A 181 30.33 29.22 21.79
N GLN A 182 29.20 28.90 21.17
CA GLN A 182 29.19 27.93 20.09
C GLN A 182 29.99 28.46 18.90
N PRO A 183 30.85 27.66 18.28
CA PRO A 183 31.58 28.06 17.10
C PRO A 183 30.58 28.43 15.99
N SER A 184 30.83 29.56 15.32
CA SER A 184 29.99 30.00 14.22
C SER A 184 30.87 30.61 13.11
N ALA A 185 30.43 30.46 11.86
CA ALA A 185 31.04 31.15 10.71
C ALA A 185 29.99 32.03 10.05
N LYS A 186 30.33 33.31 9.83
CA LYS A 186 29.46 34.30 9.22
C LYS A 186 30.17 35.06 8.12
N GLY A 187 29.43 35.45 7.08
CA GLY A 187 30.00 36.23 6.01
C GLY A 187 29.12 36.20 4.74
N VAL A 188 29.76 36.55 3.65
CA VAL A 188 29.16 36.50 2.30
C VAL A 188 30.07 35.70 1.40
N ILE A 189 29.50 34.78 0.64
CA ILE A 189 30.17 34.05 -0.43
C ILE A 189 29.66 34.53 -1.78
N SER A 190 30.60 34.79 -2.70
CA SER A 190 30.31 35.07 -4.10
C SER A 190 30.88 33.94 -4.96
N PHE A 191 30.06 33.37 -5.81
CA PHE A 191 30.40 32.24 -6.69
C PHE A 191 30.82 32.78 -8.08
N GLY A 192 31.99 32.37 -8.53
CA GLY A 192 32.40 32.54 -9.91
C GLY A 192 31.78 31.48 -10.84
N LYS A 193 32.15 31.53 -12.10
CA LYS A 193 31.67 30.55 -13.09
C LYS A 193 32.29 29.16 -12.84
N PRO A 194 31.51 28.13 -12.53
CA PRO A 194 32.06 26.79 -12.40
C PRO A 194 32.49 26.29 -13.79
N SER A 195 33.44 25.38 -13.81
CA SER A 195 33.88 24.76 -15.06
C SER A 195 34.16 23.25 -14.87
N VAL A 196 34.03 22.50 -15.97
CA VAL A 196 34.40 21.08 -16.03
C VAL A 196 35.40 20.88 -17.15
N ASN A 197 36.57 20.34 -16.82
CA ASN A 197 37.69 20.20 -17.75
C ASN A 197 37.99 21.53 -18.49
N GLY A 198 37.91 22.66 -17.78
CA GLY A 198 38.12 24.02 -18.33
C GLY A 198 36.93 24.59 -19.13
N LYS A 199 35.86 23.84 -19.37
CA LYS A 199 34.66 24.34 -20.06
C LYS A 199 33.74 25.03 -19.04
N PRO A 200 33.50 26.37 -19.13
CA PRO A 200 32.70 27.09 -18.19
C PRO A 200 31.21 26.79 -18.34
N VAL A 201 30.47 26.83 -17.22
CA VAL A 201 29.01 26.76 -17.17
C VAL A 201 28.48 28.20 -17.07
N VAL A 202 27.74 28.64 -18.07
CA VAL A 202 27.21 30.01 -18.15
C VAL A 202 25.91 30.09 -17.34
N ASN A 203 25.69 31.21 -16.63
CA ASN A 203 24.49 31.46 -15.82
C ASN A 203 24.19 30.37 -14.78
N ALA A 204 25.22 29.73 -14.25
CA ALA A 204 25.11 28.57 -13.40
C ALA A 204 24.18 28.80 -12.19
N PHE A 205 24.27 29.95 -11.56
CA PHE A 205 23.60 30.23 -10.30
C PHE A 205 22.45 31.22 -10.37
N SER A 206 21.99 31.61 -11.55
CA SER A 206 20.96 32.65 -11.74
C SER A 206 19.62 32.34 -11.05
N THR A 207 19.28 31.06 -10.93
CA THR A 207 18.04 30.57 -10.29
C THR A 207 18.27 29.90 -8.94
N TRP A 208 19.43 30.12 -8.33
CA TRP A 208 19.78 29.48 -7.08
C TRP A 208 19.36 30.34 -5.87
N THR A 209 19.10 29.67 -4.76
CA THR A 209 18.69 30.29 -3.50
C THR A 209 19.35 29.60 -2.31
N GLY A 210 19.62 30.35 -1.27
CA GLY A 210 20.09 29.86 0.02
C GLY A 210 18.92 29.49 0.92
N THR A 211 19.12 28.45 1.75
CA THR A 211 18.19 27.98 2.79
C THR A 211 18.96 27.57 4.04
N GLY A 212 18.27 27.43 5.18
CA GLY A 212 18.91 27.11 6.46
C GLY A 212 19.81 28.25 6.96
N GLY A 213 21.08 27.98 7.15
CA GLY A 213 22.11 28.95 7.52
C GLY A 213 22.60 29.85 6.37
N VAL A 214 22.00 29.76 5.18
CA VAL A 214 22.35 30.56 4.00
C VAL A 214 21.16 31.37 3.53
N SER A 215 21.38 32.64 3.20
CA SER A 215 20.35 33.56 2.72
C SER A 215 20.85 34.31 1.47
N GLY A 216 19.95 34.60 0.56
CA GLY A 216 20.26 35.29 -0.69
C GLY A 216 19.94 34.48 -1.92
N ARG A 217 20.20 35.07 -3.08
CA ARG A 217 19.91 34.50 -4.41
C ARG A 217 21.02 34.77 -5.39
N ALA A 218 21.01 34.04 -6.49
CA ALA A 218 22.01 34.13 -7.54
C ALA A 218 23.44 33.84 -7.02
N ASP A 219 24.43 34.47 -7.57
CA ASP A 219 25.85 34.19 -7.31
C ASP A 219 26.42 34.75 -6.01
N ARG A 220 25.59 35.47 -5.23
CA ARG A 220 26.03 36.08 -3.95
C ARG A 220 25.06 35.78 -2.82
N VAL A 221 25.52 35.09 -1.79
CA VAL A 221 24.71 34.69 -0.64
C VAL A 221 25.43 34.95 0.69
N GLY A 222 24.66 35.36 1.70
CA GLY A 222 25.13 35.48 3.07
C GLY A 222 25.04 34.14 3.79
N TYR A 223 25.96 33.87 4.70
CA TYR A 223 25.93 32.66 5.53
C TYR A 223 26.09 32.97 7.02
N LEU A 224 25.42 32.18 7.83
CA LEU A 224 25.59 32.05 9.27
C LEU A 224 25.44 30.57 9.62
N ILE A 225 26.56 29.87 9.76
CA ILE A 225 26.64 28.45 10.00
C ILE A 225 27.05 28.22 11.46
N THR A 226 26.33 27.34 12.11
CA THR A 226 26.57 26.89 13.49
C THR A 226 26.51 25.35 13.52
N PRO A 227 26.97 24.66 14.58
CA PRO A 227 26.93 23.20 14.65
C PRO A 227 25.53 22.60 14.46
N ASP A 228 24.50 23.32 14.90
CA ASP A 228 23.08 22.95 14.83
C ASP A 228 22.35 23.52 13.61
N ARG A 229 23.03 24.38 12.80
CA ARG A 229 22.43 25.05 11.64
C ARG A 229 23.35 24.99 10.42
N THR A 230 23.18 23.97 9.62
CA THR A 230 23.83 23.85 8.31
C THR A 230 23.16 24.77 7.28
N GLY A 231 23.92 25.17 6.25
CA GLY A 231 23.41 25.98 5.15
C GLY A 231 23.36 25.18 3.85
N VAL A 232 22.32 25.36 3.07
CA VAL A 232 22.16 24.74 1.75
C VAL A 232 21.97 25.85 0.71
N TYR A 233 22.67 25.72 -0.40
CA TYR A 233 22.53 26.58 -1.57
C TYR A 233 22.27 25.74 -2.81
N ARG A 234 21.12 25.96 -3.47
CA ARG A 234 20.58 25.07 -4.49
C ARG A 234 19.68 25.81 -5.49
N PRO A 235 19.37 25.22 -6.66
CA PRO A 235 18.35 25.76 -7.55
C PRO A 235 17.00 25.91 -6.84
N VAL A 236 16.26 26.96 -7.19
CA VAL A 236 14.84 27.09 -6.78
C VAL A 236 14.05 25.93 -7.37
N GLN A 237 13.36 25.20 -6.52
CA GLN A 237 12.61 24.02 -6.89
C GLN A 237 11.12 24.31 -7.11
N PRO A 238 10.45 23.57 -8.00
CA PRO A 238 9.02 23.77 -8.23
C PRO A 238 8.15 23.46 -7.01
N THR A 239 8.66 22.63 -6.09
CA THR A 239 7.98 22.25 -4.85
C THR A 239 8.28 23.17 -3.67
N ASP A 240 9.14 24.19 -3.86
CA ASP A 240 9.48 25.14 -2.78
C ASP A 240 8.23 25.83 -2.24
N ASN A 241 8.10 25.88 -0.90
CA ASN A 241 6.98 26.48 -0.18
C ASN A 241 5.60 25.91 -0.53
N THR A 242 5.55 24.73 -1.14
CA THR A 242 4.29 24.05 -1.47
C THR A 242 4.18 22.77 -0.63
N PRO A 243 3.18 22.65 0.25
CA PRO A 243 2.98 21.41 0.98
C PRO A 243 2.67 20.25 0.02
N LEU A 244 3.25 19.07 0.29
CA LEU A 244 3.05 17.84 -0.48
C LEU A 244 1.58 17.41 -0.41
N PRO A 245 0.85 17.29 -1.53
CA PRO A 245 -0.51 16.74 -1.51
C PRO A 245 -0.48 15.25 -1.16
N VAL A 246 -1.24 14.86 -0.12
CA VAL A 246 -1.26 13.48 0.34
C VAL A 246 -2.66 12.97 0.59
N LEU A 247 -2.86 11.66 0.41
CA LEU A 247 -3.94 10.91 1.03
C LEU A 247 -3.40 10.35 2.35
N ALA A 248 -4.21 10.38 3.40
CA ALA A 248 -3.81 9.88 4.70
C ALA A 248 -4.89 8.98 5.31
N THR A 249 -4.49 8.06 6.17
CA THR A 249 -5.41 7.30 7.02
C THR A 249 -6.05 8.21 8.08
N PRO A 250 -7.21 7.84 8.64
CA PRO A 250 -7.94 8.71 9.58
C PRO A 250 -7.12 9.15 10.80
N ALA A 251 -6.29 8.26 11.36
CA ALA A 251 -5.46 8.58 12.51
C ALA A 251 -4.43 9.68 12.17
N VAL A 252 -3.70 9.52 11.07
CA VAL A 252 -2.75 10.52 10.56
C VAL A 252 -3.47 11.82 10.18
N ALA A 253 -4.64 11.71 9.54
CA ALA A 253 -5.40 12.88 9.11
C ALA A 253 -5.92 13.73 10.28
N ALA A 254 -6.17 13.12 11.42
CA ALA A 254 -6.63 13.81 12.63
C ALA A 254 -5.59 14.76 13.24
N GLU A 255 -4.31 14.55 12.94
CA GLU A 255 -3.20 15.40 13.43
C GLU A 255 -3.02 16.69 12.60
N ALA A 256 -3.76 16.82 11.50
CA ALA A 256 -3.64 18.01 10.65
C ALA A 256 -4.29 19.24 11.30
N ASN A 257 -3.71 20.40 11.04
CA ASN A 257 -4.26 21.67 11.48
C ASN A 257 -5.54 22.05 10.69
N ALA A 258 -6.16 23.18 11.07
CA ALA A 258 -7.40 23.67 10.44
C ALA A 258 -7.25 23.95 8.92
N GLN A 259 -6.03 24.12 8.41
CA GLN A 259 -5.74 24.28 6.98
C GLN A 259 -5.44 22.95 6.28
N HIS A 260 -5.66 21.81 6.96
CA HIS A 260 -5.33 20.46 6.51
C HIS A 260 -3.82 20.28 6.23
N ILE A 261 -2.96 21.03 6.89
CA ILE A 261 -1.50 20.89 6.80
C ILE A 261 -1.01 20.11 8.00
N LEU A 262 -0.13 19.14 7.72
CA LEU A 262 0.46 18.25 8.70
C LEU A 262 1.98 18.22 8.50
N PRO A 263 2.80 18.47 9.52
CA PRO A 263 4.22 18.16 9.48
C PRO A 263 4.40 16.64 9.58
N LEU A 264 5.00 16.06 8.57
CA LEU A 264 5.41 14.67 8.54
C LEU A 264 6.91 14.58 8.82
N GLN A 265 7.32 13.63 9.62
CA GLN A 265 8.72 13.27 9.78
C GLN A 265 8.96 11.98 9.01
N ILE A 266 9.76 12.04 7.93
CA ILE A 266 10.08 10.90 7.07
C ILE A 266 11.58 10.68 7.13
N GLU A 267 12.01 9.50 7.62
CA GLU A 267 13.43 9.16 7.83
C GLU A 267 14.21 10.23 8.59
N GLY A 268 13.56 10.92 9.53
CA GLY A 268 14.16 11.97 10.34
C GLY A 268 14.07 13.39 9.77
N ASP A 269 13.63 13.54 8.53
CA ASP A 269 13.46 14.83 7.86
C ASP A 269 12.01 15.33 7.93
N GLN A 270 11.82 16.62 8.21
CA GLN A 270 10.50 17.21 8.35
C GLN A 270 9.98 17.77 7.02
N ILE A 271 8.79 17.34 6.61
CA ILE A 271 8.11 17.73 5.38
C ILE A 271 6.71 18.23 5.69
N ALA A 272 6.32 19.37 5.11
CA ALA A 272 4.94 19.83 5.20
C ALA A 272 4.07 19.09 4.18
N ALA A 273 3.03 18.41 4.64
CA ALA A 273 2.04 17.74 3.80
C ALA A 273 0.68 18.44 3.88
N ARG A 274 -0.10 18.38 2.80
CA ARG A 274 -1.50 18.83 2.74
C ARG A 274 -2.40 17.64 2.47
N ILE A 275 -3.33 17.36 3.35
CA ILE A 275 -4.29 16.28 3.19
C ILE A 275 -5.34 16.67 2.14
N VAL A 276 -5.36 15.95 1.01
CA VAL A 276 -6.31 16.15 -0.09
C VAL A 276 -7.39 15.09 -0.14
N GLY A 277 -7.26 14.03 0.68
CA GLY A 277 -8.26 12.99 0.83
C GLY A 277 -7.92 12.05 1.98
N VAL A 278 -8.95 11.36 2.49
CA VAL A 278 -8.81 10.37 3.56
C VAL A 278 -9.14 9.00 3.00
N VAL A 279 -8.27 8.03 3.28
CA VAL A 279 -8.42 6.62 2.94
C VAL A 279 -8.33 5.81 4.22
N LYS A 280 -9.33 4.98 4.50
CA LYS A 280 -9.32 4.19 5.75
C LYS A 280 -8.17 3.19 5.79
N ARG A 281 -7.79 2.66 4.64
CA ARG A 281 -6.70 1.70 4.45
C ARG A 281 -6.17 1.83 3.02
N PHE A 282 -4.93 1.43 2.83
CA PHE A 282 -4.33 1.37 1.50
C PHE A 282 -3.60 0.03 1.32
N PRO A 283 -3.80 -0.68 0.18
CA PRO A 283 -3.10 -1.94 -0.09
C PRO A 283 -1.58 -1.77 0.01
N SER A 284 -0.91 -2.82 0.45
CA SER A 284 0.53 -2.91 0.76
C SER A 284 1.01 -2.06 1.95
N ALA A 285 0.13 -1.34 2.64
CA ALA A 285 0.47 -0.65 3.88
C ALA A 285 -0.16 -1.37 5.07
N ASN A 286 0.67 -1.75 6.04
CA ASN A 286 0.23 -2.35 7.30
C ASN A 286 0.03 -1.23 8.34
N GLY A 287 -1.22 -0.97 8.73
CA GLY A 287 -1.55 0.10 9.66
C GLY A 287 -1.81 1.44 8.99
N ASP A 288 -1.29 2.52 9.60
CA ASP A 288 -1.45 3.86 9.08
C ASP A 288 -0.58 4.11 7.86
N ALA A 289 -1.10 4.93 6.94
CA ALA A 289 -0.44 5.21 5.68
C ALA A 289 -0.61 6.65 5.21
N VAL A 290 0.40 7.14 4.51
CA VAL A 290 0.39 8.41 3.78
C VAL A 290 0.79 8.12 2.34
N ILE A 291 -0.05 8.51 1.39
CA ILE A 291 0.16 8.28 -0.03
C ILE A 291 0.32 9.62 -0.75
N ALA A 292 1.38 9.75 -1.53
CA ALA A 292 1.68 10.94 -2.33
C ALA A 292 1.92 10.58 -3.80
N ASP A 293 1.90 11.59 -4.67
CA ASP A 293 2.45 11.41 -6.02
C ASP A 293 3.95 11.16 -5.94
N ARG A 294 4.43 10.12 -6.62
CA ARG A 294 5.83 9.68 -6.55
C ARG A 294 6.81 10.77 -6.99
N GLN A 295 6.53 11.44 -8.11
CA GLN A 295 7.46 12.43 -8.66
C GLN A 295 7.59 13.65 -7.75
N THR A 296 6.48 14.16 -7.25
CA THR A 296 6.43 15.28 -6.30
C THR A 296 7.13 14.92 -4.98
N ALA A 297 6.83 13.72 -4.45
CA ALA A 297 7.43 13.20 -3.23
C ALA A 297 8.95 13.03 -3.38
N SER A 298 9.43 12.36 -4.44
CA SER A 298 10.86 12.17 -4.71
C SER A 298 11.59 13.50 -4.81
N THR A 299 11.03 14.49 -5.56
CA THR A 299 11.64 15.80 -5.68
C THR A 299 11.77 16.49 -4.31
N LEU A 300 10.72 16.45 -3.51
CA LEU A 300 10.71 17.12 -2.22
C LEU A 300 11.66 16.45 -1.23
N LEU A 301 11.71 15.13 -1.20
CA LEU A 301 12.63 14.35 -0.36
C LEU A 301 14.09 14.57 -0.77
N ASP A 302 14.40 14.55 -2.05
CA ASP A 302 15.76 14.82 -2.56
C ASP A 302 16.24 16.26 -2.29
N ILE A 303 15.32 17.20 -2.15
CA ILE A 303 15.64 18.58 -1.73
C ILE A 303 16.11 18.59 -0.28
N VAL A 304 15.45 17.87 0.58
CA VAL A 304 15.73 17.83 2.02
C VAL A 304 16.96 16.93 2.25
N SER A 305 16.93 15.72 1.75
CA SER A 305 18.02 14.74 1.87
C SER A 305 18.28 14.06 0.52
N PRO A 306 19.37 14.41 -0.19
CA PRO A 306 19.66 13.85 -1.51
C PRO A 306 19.80 12.34 -1.48
N GLY A 307 19.00 11.68 -2.31
CA GLY A 307 18.92 10.23 -2.39
C GLY A 307 17.74 9.62 -1.63
N LEU A 308 17.10 10.36 -0.72
CA LEU A 308 15.94 9.85 0.02
C LEU A 308 14.71 9.65 -0.89
N GLY A 309 14.63 10.39 -1.98
CA GLY A 309 13.57 10.26 -2.99
C GLY A 309 13.81 9.19 -4.04
N LEU A 310 14.85 8.35 -3.90
CA LEU A 310 15.11 7.26 -4.83
C LEU A 310 14.07 6.15 -4.67
N THR A 311 13.68 5.57 -5.81
CA THR A 311 12.75 4.44 -5.86
C THR A 311 13.47 3.17 -5.41
N ASP A 312 12.86 2.44 -4.52
CA ASP A 312 13.34 1.18 -3.94
C ASP A 312 12.45 -0.03 -4.30
N GLU A 313 11.24 0.23 -4.78
CA GLU A 313 10.25 -0.82 -5.07
C GLU A 313 9.67 -0.66 -6.48
N LEU A 314 9.43 -1.79 -7.16
CA LEU A 314 8.72 -1.82 -8.45
C LEU A 314 7.48 -2.70 -8.36
N TRP A 315 6.38 -2.18 -8.86
CA TRP A 315 5.15 -2.96 -9.06
C TRP A 315 4.97 -3.29 -10.54
N LEU A 316 4.78 -4.55 -10.82
CA LEU A 316 4.64 -5.05 -12.17
C LEU A 316 3.38 -5.90 -12.32
N ASN A 317 2.52 -5.53 -13.26
CA ASN A 317 1.36 -6.33 -13.63
C ASN A 317 1.71 -7.14 -14.88
N ALA A 318 2.09 -8.40 -14.66
CA ALA A 318 2.44 -9.37 -15.70
C ALA A 318 1.69 -10.69 -15.47
N PRO A 319 1.46 -11.51 -16.53
CA PRO A 319 0.94 -12.86 -16.36
C PRO A 319 1.88 -13.73 -15.51
N GLU A 320 1.33 -14.60 -14.69
CA GLU A 320 2.13 -15.53 -13.85
C GLU A 320 2.99 -16.50 -14.70
N THR A 321 2.61 -16.76 -15.95
CA THR A 321 3.40 -17.56 -16.89
C THR A 321 4.78 -17.00 -17.13
N ASP A 322 4.94 -15.69 -16.95
CA ASP A 322 6.18 -14.97 -17.20
C ASP A 322 7.11 -14.87 -15.97
N ALA A 323 6.73 -15.52 -14.86
CA ALA A 323 7.52 -15.54 -13.62
C ALA A 323 8.97 -16.01 -13.84
N SER A 324 9.21 -16.90 -14.81
CA SER A 324 10.55 -17.39 -15.17
C SER A 324 11.47 -16.31 -15.74
N LEU A 325 10.93 -15.22 -16.29
CA LEU A 325 11.71 -14.09 -16.79
C LEU A 325 12.38 -13.34 -15.62
N PHE A 326 11.73 -13.33 -14.47
CA PHE A 326 12.18 -12.63 -13.28
C PHE A 326 13.20 -13.43 -12.45
N ALA A 327 13.46 -14.69 -12.79
CA ALA A 327 14.56 -15.48 -12.25
C ALA A 327 15.92 -15.16 -12.90
N LYS A 328 15.98 -14.21 -13.82
CA LYS A 328 17.20 -13.81 -14.57
C LYS A 328 17.67 -12.41 -14.16
N PRO A 329 18.96 -12.07 -14.33
CA PRO A 329 19.44 -10.71 -14.14
C PRO A 329 18.64 -9.69 -14.97
N PRO A 330 18.35 -8.47 -14.42
CA PRO A 330 18.83 -7.91 -13.15
C PRO A 330 18.02 -8.32 -11.91
N PHE A 331 16.91 -9.04 -12.05
CA PHE A 331 15.97 -9.33 -10.96
C PHE A 331 16.51 -10.29 -9.90
N THR A 332 17.55 -11.05 -10.20
CA THR A 332 18.19 -11.99 -9.24
C THR A 332 18.84 -11.30 -8.03
N GLN A 333 19.00 -9.99 -8.09
CA GLN A 333 19.53 -9.16 -6.99
C GLN A 333 18.42 -8.47 -6.18
N MET A 334 17.17 -8.81 -6.45
CA MET A 334 16.00 -8.22 -5.83
C MET A 334 15.17 -9.28 -5.14
N THR A 335 14.52 -8.91 -4.06
CA THR A 335 13.46 -9.74 -3.47
C THR A 335 12.21 -9.63 -4.34
N VAL A 336 11.72 -10.77 -4.84
CA VAL A 336 10.55 -10.84 -5.69
C VAL A 336 9.39 -11.45 -4.92
N GLN A 337 8.33 -10.69 -4.75
CA GLN A 337 7.08 -11.18 -4.19
C GLN A 337 6.05 -11.35 -5.31
N SER A 338 5.52 -12.57 -5.46
CA SER A 338 4.42 -12.86 -6.39
C SER A 338 3.12 -12.99 -5.63
N ARG A 339 2.06 -12.34 -6.13
CA ARG A 339 0.72 -12.48 -5.57
C ARG A 339 0.23 -13.92 -5.59
N ALA A 340 0.50 -14.66 -6.66
CA ALA A 340 0.11 -16.06 -6.75
C ALA A 340 0.87 -16.95 -5.76
N ALA A 341 2.18 -16.69 -5.56
CA ALA A 341 2.96 -17.43 -4.57
C ALA A 341 2.46 -17.13 -3.15
N THR A 342 2.17 -15.86 -2.83
CA THR A 342 1.57 -15.47 -1.54
C THR A 342 0.22 -16.16 -1.33
N LEU A 343 -0.65 -16.16 -2.35
CA LEU A 343 -1.93 -16.85 -2.29
C LEU A 343 -1.75 -18.37 -2.08
N ALA A 344 -0.83 -18.99 -2.82
CA ALA A 344 -0.54 -20.41 -2.66
C ALA A 344 -0.05 -20.75 -1.24
N THR A 345 0.78 -19.88 -0.64
CA THR A 345 1.22 -20.02 0.75
C THR A 345 0.05 -19.94 1.72
N LEU A 346 -0.82 -18.94 1.59
CA LEU A 346 -2.03 -18.79 2.41
C LEU A 346 -2.98 -20.00 2.26
N GLN A 347 -3.13 -20.53 1.05
CA GLN A 347 -3.96 -21.70 0.77
C GLN A 347 -3.32 -23.01 1.26
N SER A 348 -2.00 -23.07 1.37
CA SER A 348 -1.28 -24.24 1.85
C SER A 348 -1.19 -24.32 3.38
N ASP A 349 -1.55 -23.25 4.09
CA ASP A 349 -1.54 -23.22 5.56
C ASP A 349 -2.39 -24.34 6.13
N PRO A 350 -1.81 -25.26 6.94
CA PRO A 350 -2.54 -26.37 7.54
C PRO A 350 -3.70 -25.94 8.45
N LEU A 351 -3.57 -24.81 9.14
CA LEU A 351 -4.63 -24.27 10.02
C LEU A 351 -5.82 -23.78 9.20
N ALA A 352 -5.56 -23.03 8.11
CA ALA A 352 -6.59 -22.55 7.21
C ALA A 352 -7.32 -23.71 6.52
N ARG A 353 -6.57 -24.72 6.06
CA ARG A 353 -7.15 -25.95 5.48
C ARG A 353 -7.96 -26.74 6.51
N GLY A 354 -7.43 -26.92 7.71
CA GLY A 354 -8.15 -27.58 8.80
C GLY A 354 -9.47 -26.89 9.12
N ALA A 355 -9.47 -25.58 9.23
CA ALA A 355 -10.68 -24.79 9.43
C ALA A 355 -11.70 -24.95 8.29
N LEU A 356 -11.26 -24.92 7.03
CA LEU A 356 -12.14 -25.15 5.89
C LEU A 356 -12.76 -26.54 5.88
N VAL A 357 -11.96 -27.59 6.13
CA VAL A 357 -12.45 -28.98 6.20
C VAL A 357 -13.45 -29.14 7.33
N THR A 358 -13.16 -28.59 8.50
CA THR A 358 -14.06 -28.64 9.67
C THR A 358 -15.37 -27.92 9.40
N LEU A 359 -15.33 -26.70 8.81
CA LEU A 359 -16.54 -25.96 8.43
C LEU A 359 -17.36 -26.70 7.37
N ALA A 360 -16.71 -27.27 6.36
CA ALA A 360 -17.40 -28.06 5.35
C ALA A 360 -18.02 -29.32 5.95
N GLY A 361 -17.30 -30.03 6.81
CA GLY A 361 -17.79 -31.19 7.50
C GLY A 361 -18.99 -30.87 8.39
N THR A 362 -18.92 -29.82 9.20
CA THR A 362 -20.05 -29.39 10.04
C THR A 362 -21.26 -28.97 9.19
N ALA A 363 -21.07 -28.30 8.08
CA ALA A 363 -22.16 -27.94 7.17
C ALA A 363 -22.85 -29.18 6.57
N ILE A 364 -22.08 -30.19 6.17
CA ILE A 364 -22.62 -31.46 5.67
C ILE A 364 -23.41 -32.19 6.76
N VAL A 365 -22.86 -32.28 7.96
CA VAL A 365 -23.55 -32.95 9.11
C VAL A 365 -24.86 -32.20 9.44
N ALA A 366 -24.82 -30.86 9.48
CA ALA A 366 -25.99 -30.01 9.72
C ALA A 366 -27.06 -30.22 8.64
N LEU A 367 -26.66 -30.32 7.37
CA LEU A 367 -27.56 -30.60 6.27
C LEU A 367 -28.23 -31.98 6.39
N VAL A 368 -27.46 -33.01 6.71
CA VAL A 368 -27.98 -34.36 6.91
C VAL A 368 -28.96 -34.40 8.08
N LEU A 369 -28.63 -33.76 9.20
CA LEU A 369 -29.51 -33.68 10.37
C LEU A 369 -30.80 -32.91 10.07
N ALA A 370 -30.72 -31.81 9.27
CA ALA A 370 -31.90 -31.05 8.85
C ALA A 370 -32.83 -31.89 7.94
N LEU A 371 -32.25 -32.66 7.01
CA LEU A 371 -33.03 -33.58 6.16
C LEU A 371 -33.63 -34.73 6.92
N LEU A 372 -32.92 -35.30 7.90
CA LEU A 372 -33.43 -36.33 8.80
C LEU A 372 -34.57 -35.78 9.68
N GLY A 373 -34.40 -34.60 10.24
CA GLY A 373 -35.44 -33.91 11.01
C GLY A 373 -36.72 -33.69 10.21
N LEU A 374 -36.57 -33.22 8.97
CA LEU A 374 -37.69 -33.04 8.05
C LEU A 374 -38.36 -34.37 7.67
N LEU A 375 -37.58 -35.43 7.46
CA LEU A 375 -38.11 -36.77 7.22
C LEU A 375 -38.88 -37.30 8.40
N LEU A 376 -38.34 -37.17 9.63
CA LEU A 376 -39.00 -37.61 10.86
C LEU A 376 -40.29 -36.81 11.10
N SER A 377 -40.29 -35.50 10.88
CA SER A 377 -41.49 -34.66 10.96
C SER A 377 -42.56 -35.12 9.98
N ALA A 378 -42.18 -35.30 8.71
CA ALA A 378 -43.11 -35.80 7.68
C ALA A 378 -43.67 -37.18 7.97
N VAL A 379 -42.83 -38.09 8.55
CA VAL A 379 -43.25 -39.44 8.95
C VAL A 379 -44.16 -39.39 10.20
N GLY A 380 -43.87 -38.48 11.15
CA GLY A 380 -44.68 -38.25 12.35
C GLY A 380 -46.09 -37.74 11.99
N GLU A 381 -46.14 -36.64 11.21
CA GLU A 381 -47.41 -36.05 10.75
C GLU A 381 -48.33 -37.06 10.05
N VAL A 382 -47.77 -37.87 9.12
CA VAL A 382 -48.55 -38.93 8.44
C VAL A 382 -49.01 -40.00 9.41
N ARG A 383 -48.34 -40.17 10.56
CA ARG A 383 -48.75 -41.17 11.57
C ARG A 383 -49.84 -40.60 12.49
N ASP A 384 -49.70 -39.36 12.91
CA ASP A 384 -50.63 -38.73 13.86
C ASP A 384 -51.92 -38.28 13.22
N GLU A 385 -51.86 -37.81 11.95
CA GLU A 385 -53.04 -37.36 11.19
C GLU A 385 -53.79 -38.47 10.41
N ARG A 386 -53.51 -39.77 10.71
CA ARG A 386 -54.19 -40.90 10.03
C ARG A 386 -55.71 -40.84 10.14
N GLY A 387 -56.25 -40.41 11.26
CA GLY A 387 -57.68 -40.24 11.50
C GLY A 387 -58.26 -39.17 10.57
N ASP A 388 -57.66 -37.97 10.58
CA ASP A 388 -58.11 -36.85 9.80
C ASP A 388 -57.98 -37.08 8.29
N LEU A 389 -56.94 -37.82 7.85
CA LEU A 389 -56.75 -38.21 6.47
C LEU A 389 -57.82 -39.22 6.02
N PHE A 390 -58.26 -40.11 6.86
CA PHE A 390 -59.34 -41.06 6.58
C PHE A 390 -60.69 -40.36 6.49
N ASP A 391 -60.95 -39.39 7.34
CA ASP A 391 -62.13 -38.56 7.29
C ASP A 391 -62.22 -37.68 6.03
N LEU A 392 -61.08 -37.14 5.58
CA LEU A 392 -60.98 -36.40 4.30
C LEU A 392 -61.20 -37.28 3.10
N GLU A 393 -60.68 -38.54 3.13
CA GLU A 393 -60.90 -39.51 2.06
C GLU A 393 -62.38 -39.94 2.00
N ALA A 394 -63.03 -40.12 3.15
CA ALA A 394 -64.44 -40.38 3.25
C ALA A 394 -65.33 -39.20 2.73
N GLN A 395 -64.80 -37.98 2.78
CA GLN A 395 -65.46 -36.79 2.24
C GLN A 395 -65.16 -36.61 0.73
N GLY A 396 -64.43 -37.52 0.09
CA GLY A 396 -64.16 -37.53 -1.36
C GLY A 396 -62.92 -36.79 -1.80
N ALA A 397 -61.99 -36.47 -0.88
CA ALA A 397 -60.72 -35.89 -1.23
C ALA A 397 -59.81 -36.89 -1.95
N SER A 398 -59.24 -36.51 -3.08
CA SER A 398 -58.39 -37.44 -3.86
C SER A 398 -57.05 -37.67 -3.14
N PRO A 399 -56.43 -38.88 -3.23
CA PRO A 399 -55.11 -39.14 -2.70
C PRO A 399 -53.99 -38.21 -3.29
N ALA A 400 -54.27 -37.64 -4.45
CA ALA A 400 -53.35 -36.67 -5.08
C ALA A 400 -53.35 -35.34 -4.35
N THR A 401 -54.52 -34.86 -3.92
CA THR A 401 -54.72 -33.59 -3.18
C THR A 401 -54.04 -33.69 -1.78
N MET A 402 -54.19 -34.81 -1.08
CA MET A 402 -53.52 -35.03 0.20
C MET A 402 -51.98 -35.02 0.08
N ARG A 403 -51.46 -35.72 -0.93
CA ARG A 403 -50.01 -35.65 -1.22
C ARG A 403 -49.50 -34.26 -1.57
N ALA A 404 -50.31 -33.48 -2.32
CA ALA A 404 -49.99 -32.09 -2.63
C ALA A 404 -49.93 -31.20 -1.37
N GLN A 405 -50.89 -31.41 -0.45
CA GLN A 405 -50.96 -30.65 0.82
C GLN A 405 -49.75 -30.94 1.72
N LEU A 406 -49.35 -32.23 1.88
CA LEU A 406 -48.18 -32.63 2.63
C LEU A 406 -46.88 -32.08 2.04
N ARG A 407 -46.78 -32.08 0.67
CA ARG A 407 -45.63 -31.48 -0.03
C ARG A 407 -45.57 -29.98 0.18
N LEU A 408 -46.71 -29.28 0.06
CA LEU A 408 -46.78 -27.83 0.30
C LEU A 408 -46.35 -27.44 1.71
N ARG A 409 -46.82 -28.19 2.72
CA ARG A 409 -46.45 -27.96 4.10
C ARG A 409 -44.96 -28.20 4.36
N ALA A 410 -44.40 -29.29 3.84
CA ALA A 410 -42.96 -29.55 3.91
C ALA A 410 -42.14 -28.48 3.19
N LEU A 411 -42.62 -27.96 2.06
CA LEU A 411 -41.97 -26.89 1.30
C LEU A 411 -42.00 -25.56 2.09
N LEU A 412 -43.10 -25.23 2.75
CA LEU A 412 -43.21 -24.05 3.61
C LEU A 412 -42.25 -24.15 4.79
N VAL A 413 -42.19 -25.30 5.48
CA VAL A 413 -41.25 -25.53 6.58
C VAL A 413 -39.80 -25.37 6.10
N ALA A 414 -39.46 -25.93 4.94
CA ALA A 414 -38.15 -25.79 4.35
C ALA A 414 -37.79 -24.32 4.02
N LEU A 415 -38.76 -23.57 3.46
CA LEU A 415 -38.57 -22.15 3.10
C LEU A 415 -38.34 -21.28 4.34
N PHE A 416 -39.17 -21.44 5.38
CA PHE A 416 -38.99 -20.72 6.64
C PHE A 416 -37.68 -21.11 7.34
N GLY A 417 -37.29 -22.40 7.28
CA GLY A 417 -36.02 -22.88 7.81
C GLY A 417 -34.83 -22.26 7.08
N ILE A 418 -34.87 -22.14 5.76
CA ILE A 418 -33.81 -21.47 4.96
C ILE A 418 -33.75 -19.97 5.32
N ALA A 419 -34.86 -19.27 5.35
CA ALA A 419 -34.89 -17.84 5.66
C ALA A 419 -34.37 -17.56 7.07
N GLY A 420 -34.81 -18.31 8.06
CA GLY A 420 -34.33 -18.22 9.45
C GLY A 420 -32.86 -18.60 9.58
N GLY A 421 -32.41 -19.66 8.88
CA GLY A 421 -31.04 -20.11 8.86
C GLY A 421 -30.07 -19.10 8.25
N VAL A 422 -30.45 -18.45 7.15
CA VAL A 422 -29.65 -17.38 6.54
C VAL A 422 -29.53 -16.18 7.47
N ALA A 423 -30.66 -15.74 8.07
CA ALA A 423 -30.66 -14.62 9.00
C ALA A 423 -29.77 -14.89 10.24
N LEU A 424 -29.97 -16.06 10.88
CA LEU A 424 -29.19 -16.46 12.05
C LEU A 424 -27.70 -16.64 11.70
N GLY A 425 -27.41 -17.26 10.56
CA GLY A 425 -26.04 -17.44 10.05
C GLY A 425 -25.33 -16.11 9.80
N ALA A 426 -26.02 -15.11 9.25
CA ALA A 426 -25.47 -13.77 9.05
C ALA A 426 -25.16 -13.07 10.39
N ILE A 427 -26.06 -13.17 11.38
CA ILE A 427 -25.86 -12.62 12.73
C ILE A 427 -24.67 -13.29 13.41
N LEU A 428 -24.60 -14.63 13.43
CA LEU A 428 -23.50 -15.37 14.03
C LEU A 428 -22.17 -15.07 13.36
N SER A 429 -22.14 -15.00 12.02
CA SER A 429 -20.93 -14.65 11.28
C SER A 429 -20.45 -13.23 11.61
N SER A 430 -21.36 -12.25 11.75
CA SER A 430 -20.99 -10.89 12.14
C SER A 430 -20.41 -10.82 13.56
N LEU A 431 -20.97 -11.60 14.50
CA LEU A 431 -20.45 -11.70 15.87
C LEU A 431 -19.06 -12.34 15.91
N VAL A 432 -18.84 -13.41 15.16
CA VAL A 432 -17.53 -14.07 15.08
C VAL A 432 -16.48 -13.13 14.49
N ILE A 433 -16.81 -12.41 13.41
CA ILE A 433 -15.90 -11.42 12.79
C ILE A 433 -15.54 -10.33 13.81
N SER A 434 -16.52 -9.76 14.51
CA SER A 434 -16.27 -8.74 15.52
C SER A 434 -15.43 -9.26 16.70
N LEU A 435 -15.62 -10.50 17.10
CA LEU A 435 -14.81 -11.11 18.15
C LEU A 435 -13.36 -11.33 17.72
N VAL A 436 -13.14 -11.77 16.48
CA VAL A 436 -11.79 -11.93 15.91
C VAL A 436 -11.09 -10.59 15.81
N ASP A 437 -11.76 -9.53 15.35
CA ASP A 437 -11.18 -8.17 15.29
C ASP A 437 -10.76 -7.65 16.67
N VAL A 438 -11.51 -7.98 17.74
CA VAL A 438 -11.19 -7.55 19.11
C VAL A 438 -10.07 -8.39 19.74
N THR A 439 -10.01 -9.67 19.44
CA THR A 439 -9.05 -10.59 20.11
C THR A 439 -7.69 -10.68 19.41
N ALA A 440 -7.62 -10.38 18.11
CA ALA A 440 -6.41 -10.45 17.30
C ALA A 440 -5.57 -9.17 17.41
N THR A 441 -5.13 -8.78 18.60
CA THR A 441 -4.33 -7.57 18.82
C THR A 441 -2.92 -7.62 18.24
N ALA A 442 -2.38 -8.82 17.97
CA ALA A 442 -1.00 -8.99 17.48
C ALA A 442 -0.90 -9.34 15.98
N ALA A 443 -1.95 -9.85 15.36
CA ALA A 443 -1.93 -10.32 13.96
C ALA A 443 -3.32 -10.18 13.32
N GLN A 444 -3.84 -8.96 13.27
CA GLN A 444 -5.09 -8.72 12.53
C GLN A 444 -4.87 -9.03 11.05
N PRO A 445 -5.73 -9.85 10.42
CA PRO A 445 -5.65 -10.09 8.99
C PRO A 445 -5.83 -8.76 8.23
N GLN A 446 -4.95 -8.51 7.30
CA GLN A 446 -5.00 -7.33 6.43
C GLN A 446 -5.45 -7.75 5.02
N PRO A 447 -6.54 -7.26 4.48
CA PRO A 447 -7.53 -6.35 5.08
C PRO A 447 -8.46 -7.07 6.07
N PRO A 448 -9.14 -6.35 6.98
CA PRO A 448 -10.04 -6.97 7.95
C PRO A 448 -11.10 -7.83 7.27
N LEU A 449 -11.49 -8.88 7.94
CA LEU A 449 -12.51 -9.80 7.44
C LEU A 449 -13.82 -9.03 7.19
N ALA A 450 -14.38 -9.19 6.01
CA ALA A 450 -15.67 -8.61 5.67
C ALA A 450 -16.71 -9.71 5.44
N LEU A 451 -17.90 -9.55 6.01
CA LEU A 451 -19.02 -10.43 5.71
C LEU A 451 -19.49 -10.14 4.28
N VAL A 452 -19.29 -11.10 3.39
CA VAL A 452 -19.80 -11.06 2.03
C VAL A 452 -20.76 -12.23 1.83
N LEU A 453 -22.03 -11.92 1.62
CA LEU A 453 -23.05 -12.91 1.26
C LEU A 453 -22.94 -13.20 -0.23
N ASP A 454 -22.54 -14.42 -0.57
CA ASP A 454 -22.52 -14.90 -1.95
C ASP A 454 -23.91 -15.42 -2.33
N TRP A 455 -24.77 -14.51 -2.81
CA TRP A 455 -26.14 -14.82 -3.16
C TRP A 455 -26.31 -15.94 -4.19
N PRO A 456 -25.48 -16.06 -5.24
CA PRO A 456 -25.50 -17.20 -6.16
C PRO A 456 -25.28 -18.53 -5.45
N VAL A 457 -24.23 -18.63 -4.61
CA VAL A 457 -23.91 -19.88 -3.88
C VAL A 457 -25.01 -20.24 -2.89
N LEU A 458 -25.50 -19.24 -2.14
CA LEU A 458 -26.64 -19.43 -1.22
C LEU A 458 -27.91 -19.87 -1.96
N GLY A 459 -28.17 -19.30 -3.13
CA GLY A 459 -29.33 -19.66 -3.98
C GLY A 459 -29.22 -21.10 -4.48
N ILE A 460 -28.06 -21.53 -4.95
CA ILE A 460 -27.81 -22.89 -5.41
C ILE A 460 -27.97 -23.88 -4.25
N ALA A 461 -27.40 -23.57 -3.07
CA ALA A 461 -27.49 -24.42 -1.89
C ALA A 461 -28.95 -24.55 -1.39
N ALA A 462 -29.69 -23.44 -1.34
CA ALA A 462 -31.09 -23.42 -0.96
C ALA A 462 -31.95 -24.24 -1.94
N PHE A 463 -31.72 -24.06 -3.24
CA PHE A 463 -32.41 -24.84 -4.29
C PHE A 463 -32.13 -26.33 -4.17
N ALA A 464 -30.86 -26.72 -4.01
CA ALA A 464 -30.47 -28.11 -3.80
C ALA A 464 -31.11 -28.73 -2.56
N TYR A 465 -31.19 -27.98 -1.45
CA TYR A 465 -31.88 -28.40 -0.24
C TYR A 465 -33.37 -28.62 -0.47
N VAL A 466 -34.04 -27.68 -1.11
CA VAL A 466 -35.49 -27.80 -1.43
C VAL A 466 -35.78 -29.00 -2.32
N VAL A 467 -34.94 -29.26 -3.33
CA VAL A 467 -35.07 -30.42 -4.22
C VAL A 467 -34.85 -31.71 -3.44
N ALA A 468 -33.84 -31.78 -2.59
CA ALA A 468 -33.56 -32.95 -1.76
C ALA A 468 -34.72 -33.22 -0.77
N ALA A 469 -35.25 -32.16 -0.13
CA ALA A 469 -36.41 -32.26 0.77
C ALA A 469 -37.65 -32.76 0.03
N ALA A 470 -37.95 -32.21 -1.15
CA ALA A 470 -39.09 -32.62 -1.98
C ALA A 470 -38.97 -34.10 -2.41
N MET A 471 -37.76 -34.55 -2.81
CA MET A 471 -37.48 -35.95 -3.13
C MET A 471 -37.68 -36.87 -1.95
N LEU A 472 -37.16 -36.52 -0.77
CA LEU A 472 -37.29 -37.30 0.46
C LEU A 472 -38.76 -37.46 0.87
N VAL A 473 -39.52 -36.36 0.90
CA VAL A 473 -40.94 -36.42 1.25
C VAL A 473 -41.73 -37.21 0.19
N GLY A 474 -41.40 -37.03 -1.10
CA GLY A 474 -41.99 -37.79 -2.21
C GLY A 474 -41.70 -39.29 -2.09
N PHE A 475 -40.52 -39.66 -1.70
CA PHE A 475 -40.12 -41.08 -1.46
C PHE A 475 -40.85 -41.66 -0.23
N ALA A 476 -40.87 -40.96 0.89
CA ALA A 476 -41.57 -41.39 2.12
C ALA A 476 -43.05 -41.60 1.87
N THR A 477 -43.72 -40.76 1.09
CA THR A 477 -45.16 -40.91 0.72
C THR A 477 -45.41 -42.05 -0.24
N ARG A 478 -44.47 -42.42 -1.13
CA ARG A 478 -44.60 -43.55 -2.10
C ARG A 478 -44.40 -44.92 -1.41
N LEU A 479 -43.49 -45.04 -0.47
CA LEU A 479 -43.24 -46.32 0.19
C LEU A 479 -44.47 -46.81 0.99
N ARG A 480 -45.26 -45.89 1.54
CA ARG A 480 -46.46 -46.23 2.30
C ARG A 480 -47.70 -46.56 1.47
N GLY A 481 -47.80 -46.03 0.25
CA GLY A 481 -48.87 -46.39 -0.68
C GLY A 481 -48.82 -47.84 -1.19
N ARG A 482 -47.72 -48.59 -0.91
CA ARG A 482 -47.54 -50.01 -1.29
C ARG A 482 -47.78 -50.99 -0.15
N ALA A 483 -47.88 -50.53 1.09
CA ALA A 483 -48.02 -51.43 2.25
C ALA A 483 -49.40 -52.09 2.40
N PRO A 484 -50.53 -51.43 2.11
CA PRO A 484 -51.85 -52.10 2.29
C PRO A 484 -52.18 -53.15 1.25
N GLN A 485 -51.63 -53.10 0.04
CA GLN A 485 -51.91 -54.07 -1.00
C GLN A 485 -51.29 -55.47 -0.72
N ARG A 486 -50.11 -55.53 -0.08
CA ARG A 486 -49.48 -56.82 0.28
C ARG A 486 -50.14 -57.51 1.46
N ALA A 487 -50.79 -56.78 2.35
CA ALA A 487 -51.53 -57.38 3.47
C ALA A 487 -52.87 -57.97 3.00
N ALA A 488 -53.48 -57.43 1.96
CA ALA A 488 -54.71 -57.99 1.36
C ALA A 488 -54.43 -59.22 0.50
N GLU A 489 -53.28 -59.28 -0.20
CA GLU A 489 -52.86 -60.43 -0.99
C GLU A 489 -52.37 -61.62 -0.13
N ALA A 490 -51.95 -61.38 1.14
CA ALA A 490 -51.55 -62.44 2.08
C ALA A 490 -52.72 -63.00 2.90
N ALA A 491 -53.90 -62.41 2.76
CA ALA A 491 -55.11 -62.83 3.45
C ALA A 491 -56.12 -63.57 2.54
N THR A 492 -55.79 -63.72 1.25
CA THR A 492 -56.49 -64.59 0.27
C THR A 492 -55.64 -65.81 -0.02
#